data_97edaad75785302d872143db6d83c1eb
#
_entry.id   97edaad75785302d872143db6d83c1eb
#
_cell.length_a   1.000
_cell.length_b   1.000
_cell.length_c   1.000
_cell.angle_alpha   90.00
_cell.angle_beta   90.00
_cell.angle_gamma   90.00
#
_symmetry.space_group_name_H-M   'P 1'
#
loop_
_entity.id
_entity.type
_entity.pdbx_description
1 polymer ?
#
loop_
_entity_poly.entity_id
_entity_poly.type
_entity_poly.pdbx_seq_one_letter_code
_entity_poly.pdbx_strand_id
1 'polypeptide(L)'
;MKLLVAAALAFFSTAAAAQFVNMLKGGPAELFDDTDLRMFLEVARKTLDESGENQTLAWKNPKTGHGGELTVLRQFESKGRPCKEVRVRNEAEGRKSDMRHNVCQVDGKWRLVTKSQL
;
A
#
# COMPACT_ATOMS: atom_id res chain seq x y z
N MET A 1 -1.36 16.49 44.85
CA MET A 1 -0.81 15.54 43.89
C MET A 1 -1.42 15.79 42.52
N LYS A 2 -0.65 16.31 41.61
CA LYS A 2 -1.10 16.50 40.24
C LYS A 2 -0.67 15.29 39.43
N LEU A 3 -1.63 14.47 39.02
CA LEU A 3 -1.43 13.42 38.04
C LEU A 3 -1.29 14.10 36.66
N LEU A 4 -0.07 14.18 36.17
CA LEU A 4 0.18 14.51 34.77
C LEU A 4 -0.15 13.25 33.94
N VAL A 5 -1.34 13.23 33.40
CA VAL A 5 -1.67 12.30 32.33
C VAL A 5 -0.95 12.82 31.10
N ALA A 6 0.21 12.28 30.82
CA ALA A 6 0.83 12.45 29.52
C ALA A 6 -0.04 11.71 28.51
N ALA A 7 -0.90 12.45 27.80
CA ALA A 7 -1.55 11.92 26.62
C ALA A 7 -0.43 11.66 25.61
N ALA A 8 -0.06 10.40 25.45
CA ALA A 8 0.77 9.97 24.36
C ALA A 8 -0.04 10.16 23.07
N LEU A 9 0.16 11.30 22.42
CA LEU A 9 -0.30 11.50 21.06
C LEU A 9 0.47 10.51 20.20
N ALA A 10 -0.19 9.41 19.85
CA ALA A 10 0.32 8.51 18.85
C ALA A 10 0.31 9.28 17.52
N PHE A 11 1.46 9.83 17.15
CA PHE A 11 1.64 10.36 15.81
C PHE A 11 1.66 9.16 14.84
N PHE A 12 0.52 8.91 14.20
CA PHE A 12 0.51 8.05 13.02
C PHE A 12 1.41 8.72 11.98
N SER A 13 2.53 8.06 11.68
CA SER A 13 3.46 8.55 10.67
C SER A 13 2.74 8.59 9.32
N THR A 14 2.37 9.78 8.86
CA THR A 14 1.81 10.01 7.52
C THR A 14 2.80 9.65 6.40
N ALA A 15 4.08 9.50 6.73
CA ALA A 15 5.13 9.14 5.78
C ALA A 15 4.94 7.75 5.16
N ALA A 16 4.44 6.76 5.91
CA ALA A 16 4.17 5.41 5.38
C ALA A 16 3.02 5.41 4.36
N ALA A 17 1.96 6.18 4.62
CA ALA A 17 0.85 6.33 3.69
C ALA A 17 1.27 7.05 2.41
N ALA A 18 2.14 8.08 2.49
CA ALA A 18 2.65 8.82 1.34
C ALA A 18 3.45 7.93 0.38
N GLN A 19 4.15 6.90 0.86
CA GLN A 19 4.89 5.98 0.01
C GLN A 19 3.98 5.03 -0.78
N PHE A 20 2.90 4.55 -0.17
CA PHE A 20 1.95 3.69 -0.87
C PHE A 20 1.17 4.43 -1.95
N VAL A 21 0.98 5.73 -1.81
CA VAL A 21 0.41 6.59 -2.86
C VAL A 21 1.28 6.56 -4.13
N ASN A 22 2.58 6.39 -4.00
CA ASN A 22 3.48 6.27 -5.16
C ASN A 22 3.22 5.02 -6.01
N MET A 23 2.47 4.04 -5.50
CA MET A 23 1.98 2.90 -6.29
C MET A 23 0.84 3.30 -7.25
N LEU A 24 0.33 4.51 -7.16
CA LEU A 24 -0.87 4.98 -7.85
C LEU A 24 -0.60 6.05 -8.91
N LYS A 25 0.54 6.03 -9.54
CA LYS A 25 0.87 7.08 -10.54
C LYS A 25 0.01 6.96 -11.79
N GLY A 26 -0.81 7.99 -12.04
CA GLY A 26 -1.62 8.12 -13.25
C GLY A 26 -2.82 7.15 -13.32
N GLY A 27 -3.44 7.10 -14.48
CA GLY A 27 -4.52 6.16 -14.78
C GLY A 27 -5.77 6.33 -13.91
N PRO A 28 -6.38 5.21 -13.46
CA PRO A 28 -7.62 5.26 -12.68
C PRO A 28 -7.49 6.01 -11.35
N ALA A 29 -6.30 6.05 -10.77
CA ALA A 29 -6.09 6.74 -9.50
C ALA A 29 -6.33 8.25 -9.55
N GLU A 30 -6.25 8.85 -10.73
CA GLU A 30 -6.60 10.27 -10.93
C GLU A 30 -8.08 10.55 -10.63
N LEU A 31 -8.92 9.52 -10.69
CA LEU A 31 -10.35 9.61 -10.45
C LEU A 31 -10.75 9.20 -9.03
N PHE A 32 -9.79 8.80 -8.20
CA PHE A 32 -10.07 8.37 -6.83
C PHE A 32 -10.50 9.54 -5.95
N ASP A 33 -11.58 9.35 -5.20
CA ASP A 33 -11.94 10.24 -4.12
C ASP A 33 -11.17 9.85 -2.82
N ASP A 34 -11.38 10.60 -1.75
CA ASP A 34 -10.70 10.36 -0.48
C ASP A 34 -11.04 8.98 0.11
N THR A 35 -12.25 8.49 -0.10
CA THR A 35 -12.67 7.17 0.38
C THR A 35 -12.01 6.07 -0.43
N ASP A 36 -11.97 6.20 -1.75
CA ASP A 36 -11.25 5.27 -2.63
C ASP A 36 -9.79 5.15 -2.19
N LEU A 37 -9.14 6.27 -1.96
CA LEU A 37 -7.73 6.31 -1.54
C LEU A 37 -7.52 5.62 -0.19
N ARG A 38 -8.39 5.88 0.79
CA ARG A 38 -8.30 5.21 2.11
C ARG A 38 -8.48 3.71 1.99
N MET A 39 -9.42 3.25 1.18
CA MET A 39 -9.65 1.82 0.95
C MET A 39 -8.44 1.16 0.31
N PHE A 40 -7.86 1.79 -0.71
CA PHE A 40 -6.64 1.33 -1.34
C PHE A 40 -5.49 1.23 -0.33
N LEU A 41 -5.24 2.27 0.44
CA LEU A 41 -4.15 2.32 1.42
C LEU A 41 -4.29 1.26 2.51
N GLU A 42 -5.51 0.99 2.96
CA GLU A 42 -5.76 -0.07 3.95
C GLU A 42 -5.44 -1.45 3.37
N VAL A 43 -5.88 -1.73 2.15
CA VAL A 43 -5.58 -3.00 1.48
C VAL A 43 -4.10 -3.14 1.18
N ALA A 44 -3.43 -2.06 0.78
CA ALA A 44 -1.98 -2.06 0.58
C ALA A 44 -1.22 -2.42 1.88
N ARG A 45 -1.61 -1.83 2.99
CA ARG A 45 -1.04 -2.14 4.30
C ARG A 45 -1.24 -3.61 4.67
N LYS A 46 -2.44 -4.12 4.54
CA LYS A 46 -2.75 -5.54 4.82
C LYS A 46 -1.99 -6.49 3.91
N THR A 47 -1.89 -6.15 2.63
CA THR A 47 -1.13 -6.95 1.67
C THR A 47 0.34 -7.07 2.08
N LEU A 48 0.94 -5.98 2.48
CA LEU A 48 2.35 -5.97 2.88
C LEU A 48 2.57 -6.63 4.25
N ASP A 49 1.71 -6.38 5.22
CA ASP A 49 1.88 -6.89 6.58
C ASP A 49 1.42 -8.34 6.74
N GLU A 50 0.39 -8.78 6.02
CA GLU A 50 -0.33 -10.00 6.33
C GLU A 50 -0.37 -11.03 5.19
N SER A 51 -0.20 -10.62 3.93
CA SER A 51 -0.34 -11.53 2.79
C SER A 51 0.96 -12.24 2.43
N GLY A 52 0.85 -13.54 2.19
CA GLY A 52 1.90 -14.38 1.63
C GLY A 52 1.84 -14.46 0.11
N GLU A 53 2.75 -15.25 -0.48
CA GLU A 53 2.82 -15.44 -1.93
C GLU A 53 1.50 -15.90 -2.52
N ASN A 54 1.15 -15.33 -3.68
CA ASN A 54 -0.06 -15.62 -4.43
C ASN A 54 -1.38 -15.26 -3.75
N GLN A 55 -1.33 -14.56 -2.62
CA GLN A 55 -2.52 -14.03 -1.99
C GLN A 55 -2.93 -12.70 -2.59
N THR A 56 -4.22 -12.53 -2.82
CA THR A 56 -4.82 -11.32 -3.38
C THR A 56 -5.82 -10.74 -2.39
N LEU A 57 -5.70 -9.43 -2.14
CA LEU A 57 -6.71 -8.67 -1.42
C LEU A 57 -7.33 -7.63 -2.35
N ALA A 58 -8.64 -7.49 -2.28
CA ALA A 58 -9.40 -6.58 -3.13
C ALA A 58 -10.07 -5.47 -2.31
N TRP A 59 -10.29 -4.33 -2.96
CA TRP A 59 -11.11 -3.26 -2.42
C TRP A 59 -12.16 -2.83 -3.44
N LYS A 60 -13.29 -2.38 -2.96
CA LYS A 60 -14.37 -1.86 -3.79
C LYS A 60 -15.13 -0.80 -3.02
N ASN A 61 -15.26 0.37 -3.62
CA ASN A 61 -16.08 1.43 -3.08
C ASN A 61 -17.48 1.41 -3.75
N PRO A 62 -18.54 1.00 -3.04
CA PRO A 62 -19.86 0.88 -3.64
C PRO A 62 -20.46 2.23 -4.04
N LYS A 63 -19.96 3.33 -3.47
CA LYS A 63 -20.46 4.67 -3.82
C LYS A 63 -19.94 5.18 -5.15
N THR A 64 -18.70 4.87 -5.48
CA THR A 64 -18.06 5.29 -6.74
C THR A 64 -18.06 4.20 -7.80
N GLY A 65 -18.16 2.95 -7.38
CA GLY A 65 -17.91 1.78 -8.23
C GLY A 65 -16.43 1.53 -8.53
N HIS A 66 -15.54 2.36 -8.01
CA HIS A 66 -14.10 2.18 -8.16
C HIS A 66 -13.59 1.03 -7.31
N GLY A 67 -12.52 0.39 -7.74
CA GLY A 67 -11.97 -0.76 -7.03
C GLY A 67 -10.61 -1.17 -7.55
N GLY A 68 -10.08 -2.20 -6.94
CA GLY A 68 -8.80 -2.76 -7.34
C GLY A 68 -8.43 -3.98 -6.52
N GLU A 69 -7.25 -4.51 -6.80
CA GLU A 69 -6.69 -5.64 -6.07
C GLU A 69 -5.18 -5.56 -6.02
N LEU A 70 -4.61 -6.10 -4.96
CA LEU A 70 -3.19 -6.26 -4.78
C LEU A 70 -2.87 -7.73 -4.57
N THR A 71 -1.87 -8.23 -5.30
CA THR A 71 -1.42 -9.62 -5.23
C THR A 71 0.06 -9.65 -4.88
N VAL A 72 0.43 -10.44 -3.89
CA VAL A 72 1.85 -10.74 -3.63
C VAL A 72 2.29 -11.79 -4.65
N LEU A 73 3.12 -11.40 -5.61
CA LEU A 73 3.63 -12.30 -6.63
C LEU A 73 4.76 -13.18 -6.09
N ARG A 74 5.61 -12.62 -5.23
CA ARG A 74 6.67 -13.37 -4.54
C ARG A 74 7.13 -12.64 -3.29
N GLN A 75 7.65 -13.43 -2.36
CA GLN A 75 8.41 -12.94 -1.22
C GLN A 75 9.88 -13.30 -1.44
N PHE A 76 10.76 -12.38 -1.11
CA PHE A 76 12.18 -12.58 -1.29
C PHE A 76 12.98 -11.75 -0.29
N GLU A 77 14.27 -12.00 -0.24
CA GLU A 77 15.20 -11.23 0.56
C GLU A 77 16.19 -10.51 -0.36
N SER A 78 16.49 -9.27 -0.04
CA SER A 78 17.48 -8.47 -0.77
C SER A 78 18.26 -7.60 0.20
N LYS A 79 19.57 -7.72 0.19
CA LYS A 79 20.45 -6.99 1.11
C LYS A 79 20.09 -7.19 2.59
N GLY A 80 19.70 -8.41 2.95
CA GLY A 80 19.29 -8.75 4.32
C GLY A 80 17.91 -8.21 4.73
N ARG A 81 17.10 -7.72 3.79
CA ARG A 81 15.78 -7.16 4.05
C ARG A 81 14.68 -8.06 3.51
N PRO A 82 13.58 -8.26 4.24
CA PRO A 82 12.40 -8.91 3.67
C PRO A 82 11.76 -8.01 2.61
N CYS A 83 11.44 -8.60 1.46
CA CYS A 83 10.86 -7.90 0.32
C CYS A 83 9.65 -8.66 -0.23
N LYS A 84 8.77 -7.93 -0.90
CA LYS A 84 7.64 -8.46 -1.66
C LYS A 84 7.57 -7.79 -3.03
N GLU A 85 7.32 -8.58 -4.07
CA GLU A 85 6.89 -8.07 -5.35
C GLU A 85 5.37 -8.09 -5.37
N VAL A 86 4.76 -6.93 -5.57
CA VAL A 86 3.31 -6.75 -5.50
C VAL A 86 2.77 -6.28 -6.83
N ARG A 87 1.76 -6.97 -7.33
CA ARG A 87 0.97 -6.53 -8.47
C ARG A 87 -0.20 -5.70 -8.00
N VAL A 88 -0.35 -4.52 -8.56
CA VAL A 88 -1.40 -3.57 -8.22
C VAL A 88 -2.28 -3.35 -9.44
N ARG A 89 -3.55 -3.71 -9.35
CA ARG A 89 -4.56 -3.48 -10.37
C ARG A 89 -5.64 -2.58 -9.82
N ASN A 90 -5.96 -1.52 -10.54
CA ASN A 90 -7.02 -0.60 -10.19
C ASN A 90 -7.93 -0.32 -11.38
N GLU A 91 -9.16 0.03 -11.10
CA GLU A 91 -10.16 0.40 -12.09
C GLU A 91 -11.03 1.55 -11.56
N ALA A 92 -11.26 2.54 -12.41
CA ALA A 92 -12.15 3.65 -12.15
C ALA A 92 -12.70 4.19 -13.48
N GLU A 93 -14.01 4.18 -13.64
CA GLU A 93 -14.72 4.76 -14.81
C GLU A 93 -14.16 4.26 -16.15
N GLY A 94 -13.90 2.95 -16.25
CA GLY A 94 -13.39 2.31 -17.46
C GLY A 94 -11.88 2.43 -17.65
N ARG A 95 -11.19 3.23 -16.84
CA ARG A 95 -9.72 3.26 -16.82
C ARG A 95 -9.19 2.13 -15.97
N LYS A 96 -8.15 1.45 -16.47
CA LYS A 96 -7.50 0.33 -15.79
C LYS A 96 -6.01 0.54 -15.70
N SER A 97 -5.42 0.11 -14.60
CA SER A 97 -3.97 0.03 -14.44
C SER A 97 -3.56 -1.35 -13.96
N ASP A 98 -2.37 -1.77 -14.33
CA ASP A 98 -1.75 -3.04 -13.93
C ASP A 98 -0.26 -2.79 -13.78
N MET A 99 0.22 -2.70 -12.57
CA MET A 99 1.59 -2.34 -12.26
C MET A 99 2.20 -3.32 -11.28
N ARG A 100 3.52 -3.43 -11.29
CA ARG A 100 4.30 -4.24 -10.35
C ARG A 100 5.27 -3.34 -9.61
N HIS A 101 5.38 -3.59 -8.31
CA HIS A 101 6.29 -2.85 -7.44
C HIS A 101 7.07 -3.81 -6.54
N ASN A 102 8.34 -3.49 -6.33
CA ASN A 102 9.13 -4.11 -5.28
C ASN A 102 9.06 -3.26 -4.03
N VAL A 103 8.75 -3.89 -2.91
CA VAL A 103 8.64 -3.25 -1.61
C VAL A 103 9.48 -4.02 -0.62
N CYS A 104 10.38 -3.34 0.09
CA CYS A 104 11.25 -3.96 1.09
C CYS A 104 11.10 -3.27 2.44
N GLN A 105 11.29 -4.03 3.51
CA GLN A 105 11.36 -3.44 4.85
C GLN A 105 12.70 -2.77 5.07
N VAL A 106 12.65 -1.49 5.45
CA VAL A 106 13.80 -0.69 5.86
C VAL A 106 13.48 -0.10 7.23
N ASP A 107 14.24 -0.46 8.24
CA ASP A 107 13.99 -0.05 9.62
C ASP A 107 12.56 -0.39 10.11
N GLY A 108 12.08 -1.57 9.75
CA GLY A 108 10.76 -2.05 10.11
C GLY A 108 9.61 -1.45 9.33
N LYS A 109 9.88 -0.65 8.32
CA LYS A 109 8.87 0.00 7.47
C LYS A 109 8.97 -0.47 6.04
N TRP A 110 7.83 -0.71 5.41
CA TRP A 110 7.76 -1.03 4.00
C TRP A 110 8.05 0.20 3.14
N ARG A 111 8.97 0.06 2.18
CA ARG A 111 9.36 1.12 1.25
C ARG A 111 9.41 0.59 -0.17
N LEU A 112 8.94 1.41 -1.12
CA LEU A 112 9.13 1.13 -2.53
C LEU A 112 10.62 1.18 -2.87
N VAL A 113 11.09 0.20 -3.62
CA VAL A 113 12.46 0.14 -4.09
C VAL A 113 12.49 -0.08 -5.60
N THR A 114 13.47 0.52 -6.25
CA THR A 114 13.73 0.29 -7.68
C THR A 114 14.57 -0.97 -7.85
N LYS A 115 14.66 -1.50 -9.08
CA LYS A 115 15.53 -2.65 -9.36
C LYS A 115 16.98 -2.41 -8.97
N SER A 116 17.48 -1.19 -9.13
CA SER A 116 18.84 -0.83 -8.76
C SER A 116 19.09 -0.81 -7.25
N GLN A 117 18.03 -0.75 -6.45
CA GLN A 117 18.10 -0.75 -4.98
C GLN A 117 17.96 -2.15 -4.36
N LEU A 118 17.75 -3.16 -5.18
CA LEU A 118 17.66 -4.57 -4.73
C LEU A 118 19.01 -5.23 -4.50
#